data_2b5a7da5088951ded719305892e83b37
#
_entry.id   2b5a7da5088951ded719305892e83b37
#
_cell.length_a   1.000
_cell.length_b   1.000
_cell.length_c   1.000
_cell.angle_alpha   90.00
_cell.angle_beta   90.00
_cell.angle_gamma   90.00
#
_symmetry.space_group_name_H-M   'P 1'
#
loop_
_entity.id
_entity.type
_entity.pdbx_description
1 polymer ?
#
loop_
_entity_poly.entity_id
_entity_poly.type
_entity_poly.pdbx_seq_one_letter_code
_entity_poly.pdbx_strand_id
1 'polypeptide(L)'
;MPVPLFPNARRVACAAACIVAYAAVSRAQAAAEPLPLAYVAHAAGPAARPVFVLGWALLALCTFVCIAIATLLALALFRRRTREARGGDGVRFVAIGSAVSAVLLFGALVYMLRVLGAVAYPPRPPALTITVIAHDWWWAVRYPGEPALVTANEIHIPVGEPIAIELKSADVIHAFWVPQLAGKTEAIPGQTNRQWLQADEPGVYRGQCSQYCGAQHAHMAFDVVAQPPDAFRAWLDAQRQPAAAPPAGAAAHGARVFAARCAGCHTVRGTDAAGDAGPDLTHLASRRSLAAGTLDNTPDNLRRWIAHAQQIKPQTLMPSFALAPRDADDLAAYLATLH
;
A
#
# COMPACT_ATOMS: atom_id res chain seq x y z
N MET A 1 -2.59 59.77 20.21
CA MET A 1 -3.38 59.16 19.10
C MET A 1 -3.61 57.71 19.44
N PRO A 2 -4.87 57.23 19.65
CA PRO A 2 -5.14 55.82 19.90
C PRO A 2 -5.18 55.07 18.58
N VAL A 3 -4.43 53.99 18.47
CA VAL A 3 -4.45 53.03 17.37
C VAL A 3 -5.72 52.18 17.50
N PRO A 4 -6.54 52.03 16.45
CA PRO A 4 -7.76 51.22 16.51
C PRO A 4 -7.41 49.71 16.56
N LEU A 5 -7.74 49.05 17.67
CA LEU A 5 -7.49 47.67 18.01
C LEU A 5 -8.56 46.67 17.46
N PHE A 6 -9.32 47.02 16.44
CA PHE A 6 -10.30 46.10 15.87
C PHE A 6 -9.90 45.67 14.44
N PRO A 7 -9.67 44.39 14.18
CA PRO A 7 -9.54 43.91 12.81
C PRO A 7 -10.86 44.14 12.10
N ASN A 8 -10.84 44.90 10.98
CA ASN A 8 -11.98 45.20 10.17
C ASN A 8 -12.83 43.96 9.86
N ALA A 9 -14.11 44.00 10.15
CA ALA A 9 -15.07 42.94 9.85
C ALA A 9 -14.97 42.44 8.38
N ARG A 10 -14.52 43.31 7.45
CA ARG A 10 -14.19 42.95 6.08
C ARG A 10 -13.03 41.92 5.94
N ARG A 11 -12.01 41.95 6.81
CA ARG A 11 -10.90 41.00 6.75
C ARG A 11 -11.31 39.60 7.26
N VAL A 12 -12.20 39.55 8.24
CA VAL A 12 -12.76 38.27 8.74
C VAL A 12 -13.72 37.68 7.71
N ALA A 13 -14.52 38.50 7.06
CA ALA A 13 -15.41 38.07 5.98
C ALA A 13 -14.64 37.57 4.74
N CYS A 14 -13.54 38.22 4.35
CA CYS A 14 -12.65 37.72 3.28
C CYS A 14 -12.00 36.39 3.62
N ALA A 15 -11.51 36.19 4.85
CA ALA A 15 -10.91 34.93 5.28
C ALA A 15 -11.94 33.80 5.28
N ALA A 16 -13.16 34.05 5.75
CA ALA A 16 -14.24 33.07 5.71
C ALA A 16 -14.68 32.76 4.27
N ALA A 17 -14.73 33.74 3.39
CA ALA A 17 -15.06 33.55 1.97
C ALA A 17 -13.94 32.74 1.26
N CYS A 18 -12.66 32.95 1.57
CA CYS A 18 -11.55 32.17 1.04
C CYS A 18 -11.59 30.72 1.51
N ILE A 19 -11.95 30.43 2.76
CA ILE A 19 -12.09 29.08 3.30
C ILE A 19 -13.26 28.35 2.62
N VAL A 20 -14.40 29.02 2.41
CA VAL A 20 -15.56 28.44 1.73
C VAL A 20 -15.27 28.21 0.24
N ALA A 21 -14.55 29.15 -0.42
CA ALA A 21 -14.14 28.97 -1.81
C ALA A 21 -13.13 27.82 -1.97
N TYR A 22 -12.18 27.68 -1.05
CA TYR A 22 -11.24 26.57 -1.04
C TYR A 22 -11.93 25.23 -0.82
N ALA A 23 -12.91 25.16 0.08
CA ALA A 23 -13.73 23.96 0.30
C ALA A 23 -14.62 23.61 -0.91
N ALA A 24 -15.11 24.61 -1.64
CA ALA A 24 -15.91 24.41 -2.85
C ALA A 24 -15.06 23.91 -4.03
N VAL A 25 -13.85 24.45 -4.20
CA VAL A 25 -12.88 23.97 -5.22
C VAL A 25 -12.43 22.54 -4.91
N SER A 26 -12.20 22.21 -3.64
CA SER A 26 -11.84 20.84 -3.22
C SER A 26 -13.00 19.85 -3.50
N ARG A 27 -14.26 20.27 -3.38
CA ARG A 27 -15.41 19.43 -3.73
C ARG A 27 -15.60 19.21 -5.23
N ALA A 28 -15.27 20.20 -6.05
CA ALA A 28 -15.36 20.07 -7.52
C ALA A 28 -14.27 19.12 -8.07
N GLN A 29 -13.10 19.06 -7.44
CA GLN A 29 -12.04 18.09 -7.78
C GLN A 29 -12.30 16.68 -7.26
N ALA A 30 -13.14 16.50 -6.25
CA ALA A 30 -13.48 15.19 -5.68
C ALA A 30 -14.43 14.34 -6.58
N ALA A 31 -14.91 14.89 -7.70
CA ALA A 31 -15.70 14.16 -8.69
C ALA A 31 -14.84 13.45 -9.77
N ALA A 32 -13.53 13.62 -9.75
CA ALA A 32 -12.59 12.99 -10.67
C ALA A 32 -11.74 11.96 -9.91
N GLU A 33 -12.01 10.68 -10.16
CA GLU A 33 -11.32 9.46 -9.68
C GLU A 33 -11.25 9.29 -8.14
N PRO A 34 -11.49 8.08 -7.61
CA PRO A 34 -11.30 7.85 -6.18
C PRO A 34 -9.84 8.13 -5.85
N LEU A 35 -9.62 9.09 -4.95
CA LEU A 35 -8.28 9.46 -4.46
C LEU A 35 -7.52 8.18 -4.11
N PRO A 36 -6.24 8.02 -4.56
CA PRO A 36 -5.46 6.82 -4.31
C PRO A 36 -5.29 6.46 -2.81
N LEU A 37 -5.71 7.35 -1.91
CA LEU A 37 -5.71 7.12 -0.46
C LEU A 37 -7.06 6.63 0.10
N ALA A 38 -8.12 6.48 -0.71
CA ALA A 38 -9.41 5.98 -0.23
C ALA A 38 -9.33 4.58 0.38
N TYR A 39 -8.36 3.76 -0.06
CA TYR A 39 -8.11 2.43 0.49
C TYR A 39 -7.58 2.44 1.95
N VAL A 40 -7.08 3.57 2.45
CA VAL A 40 -6.67 3.72 3.87
C VAL A 40 -7.87 3.99 4.78
N ALA A 41 -9.00 4.43 4.23
CA ALA A 41 -10.17 4.87 4.99
C ALA A 41 -11.11 3.73 5.42
N HIS A 42 -10.91 2.51 4.95
CA HIS A 42 -11.79 1.36 5.21
C HIS A 42 -11.01 0.12 5.63
N ALA A 43 -11.41 -0.51 6.73
CA ALA A 43 -10.90 -1.80 7.16
C ALA A 43 -11.74 -2.91 6.54
N ALA A 44 -11.10 -3.86 5.84
CA ALA A 44 -11.73 -5.00 5.19
C ALA A 44 -11.29 -6.35 5.79
N GLY A 45 -10.59 -6.30 6.93
CA GLY A 45 -10.14 -7.49 7.64
C GLY A 45 -9.96 -7.28 9.14
N PRO A 46 -9.94 -8.37 9.92
CA PRO A 46 -9.91 -8.32 11.38
C PRO A 46 -8.60 -7.75 11.94
N ALA A 47 -7.47 -7.86 11.21
CA ALA A 47 -6.20 -7.27 11.65
C ALA A 47 -6.15 -5.74 11.42
N ALA A 48 -6.89 -5.20 10.44
CA ALA A 48 -6.94 -3.76 10.18
C ALA A 48 -7.99 -3.04 11.05
N ARG A 49 -9.11 -3.70 11.37
CA ARG A 49 -10.25 -3.07 12.04
C ARG A 49 -9.91 -2.42 13.40
N PRO A 50 -9.16 -3.04 14.32
CA PRO A 50 -8.81 -2.42 15.59
C PRO A 50 -7.93 -1.17 15.41
N VAL A 51 -7.01 -1.18 14.43
CA VAL A 51 -6.13 -0.06 14.10
C VAL A 51 -6.95 1.11 13.52
N PHE A 52 -7.90 0.80 12.66
CA PHE A 52 -8.80 1.78 12.08
C PHE A 52 -9.67 2.48 13.13
N VAL A 53 -10.27 1.71 14.06
CA VAL A 53 -11.05 2.27 15.17
C VAL A 53 -10.18 3.14 16.08
N LEU A 54 -8.96 2.70 16.41
CA LEU A 54 -7.99 3.51 17.16
C LEU A 54 -7.67 4.81 16.44
N GLY A 55 -7.45 4.76 15.13
CA GLY A 55 -7.16 5.95 14.31
C GLY A 55 -8.28 7.00 14.40
N TRP A 56 -9.53 6.59 14.25
CA TRP A 56 -10.68 7.49 14.39
C TRP A 56 -10.87 8.02 15.82
N ALA A 57 -10.66 7.17 16.83
CA ALA A 57 -10.73 7.59 18.22
C ALA A 57 -9.66 8.65 18.56
N LEU A 58 -8.42 8.46 18.09
CA LEU A 58 -7.35 9.42 18.26
C LEU A 58 -7.62 10.73 17.49
N LEU A 59 -8.11 10.64 16.26
CA LEU A 59 -8.50 11.81 15.47
C LEU A 59 -9.58 12.63 16.17
N ALA A 60 -10.62 11.97 16.69
CA ALA A 60 -11.68 12.64 17.45
C ALA A 60 -11.14 13.30 18.72
N LEU A 61 -10.27 12.60 19.47
CA LEU A 61 -9.62 13.16 20.66
C LEU A 61 -8.77 14.37 20.32
N CYS A 62 -7.90 14.28 19.30
CA CYS A 62 -7.05 15.40 18.88
C CYS A 62 -7.89 16.61 18.43
N THR A 63 -8.95 16.37 17.65
CA THR A 63 -9.86 17.43 17.20
C THR A 63 -10.54 18.11 18.39
N PHE A 64 -11.03 17.31 19.35
CA PHE A 64 -11.62 17.85 20.58
C PHE A 64 -10.63 18.72 21.38
N VAL A 65 -9.41 18.24 21.57
CA VAL A 65 -8.36 19.00 22.28
C VAL A 65 -8.01 20.29 21.56
N CYS A 66 -7.86 20.25 20.23
CA CYS A 66 -7.60 21.45 19.43
C CYS A 66 -8.73 22.49 19.54
N ILE A 67 -9.99 22.05 19.46
CA ILE A 67 -11.16 22.93 19.64
C ILE A 67 -11.19 23.50 21.06
N ALA A 68 -10.95 22.70 22.08
CA ALA A 68 -10.93 23.14 23.47
C ALA A 68 -9.85 24.21 23.71
N ILE A 69 -8.63 23.96 23.23
CA ILE A 69 -7.53 24.93 23.34
C ILE A 69 -7.82 26.21 22.57
N ALA A 70 -8.31 26.10 21.33
CA ALA A 70 -8.67 27.27 20.53
C ALA A 70 -9.79 28.10 21.20
N THR A 71 -10.78 27.44 21.79
CA THR A 71 -11.86 28.10 22.53
C THR A 71 -11.34 28.81 23.77
N LEU A 72 -10.52 28.12 24.58
CA LEU A 72 -9.92 28.74 25.77
C LEU A 72 -9.04 29.92 25.42
N LEU A 73 -8.27 29.82 24.35
CA LEU A 73 -7.43 30.92 23.86
C LEU A 73 -8.29 32.10 23.38
N ALA A 74 -9.35 31.83 22.60
CA ALA A 74 -10.28 32.86 22.17
C ALA A 74 -10.93 33.56 23.37
N LEU A 75 -11.42 32.80 24.35
CA LEU A 75 -11.97 33.37 25.58
C LEU A 75 -10.94 34.21 26.35
N ALA A 76 -9.69 33.77 26.43
CA ALA A 76 -8.64 34.52 27.08
C ALA A 76 -8.29 35.84 26.36
N LEU A 77 -8.36 35.87 25.03
CA LEU A 77 -8.10 37.05 24.20
C LEU A 77 -9.25 38.06 24.22
N PHE A 78 -10.49 37.57 24.16
CA PHE A 78 -11.66 38.47 24.05
C PHE A 78 -12.32 38.80 25.39
N ARG A 79 -12.00 38.08 26.46
CA ARG A 79 -12.52 38.40 27.80
C ARG A 79 -11.84 39.64 28.34
N ARG A 80 -12.60 40.68 28.72
CA ARG A 80 -12.08 41.89 29.38
C ARG A 80 -11.39 41.46 30.68
N ARG A 81 -10.09 41.75 30.79
CA ARG A 81 -9.30 41.55 32.03
C ARG A 81 -9.85 42.49 33.12
N THR A 82 -10.54 41.96 34.09
CA THR A 82 -10.75 42.66 35.36
C THR A 82 -9.46 42.55 36.17
N ARG A 83 -9.05 43.67 36.74
CA ARG A 83 -7.72 43.91 37.36
C ARG A 83 -7.46 43.11 38.66
N GLU A 84 -8.35 42.19 39.06
CA GLU A 84 -8.29 41.45 40.31
C GLU A 84 -8.05 39.94 40.14
N ALA A 85 -7.18 39.53 39.22
CA ALA A 85 -6.77 38.13 39.22
C ALA A 85 -5.69 37.95 40.36
N ARG A 86 -6.19 37.51 41.51
CA ARG A 86 -5.35 37.10 42.65
C ARG A 86 -4.45 35.94 42.22
N GLY A 87 -3.14 36.11 42.47
CA GLY A 87 -2.05 35.27 41.99
C GLY A 87 -1.99 33.83 42.52
N GLY A 88 -3.08 33.22 42.97
CA GLY A 88 -3.12 31.84 43.49
C GLY A 88 -3.73 30.78 42.55
N ASP A 89 -4.57 31.18 41.58
CA ASP A 89 -5.34 30.23 40.80
C ASP A 89 -4.57 29.62 39.61
N GLY A 90 -3.48 30.24 39.17
CA GLY A 90 -2.67 29.78 38.03
C GLY A 90 -2.12 28.35 38.20
N VAL A 91 -1.59 28.06 39.41
CA VAL A 91 -1.04 26.72 39.72
C VAL A 91 -2.14 25.64 39.70
N ARG A 92 -3.33 25.96 40.19
CA ARG A 92 -4.48 25.02 40.16
C ARG A 92 -4.92 24.70 38.73
N PHE A 93 -5.01 25.71 37.86
CA PHE A 93 -5.36 25.48 36.46
C PHE A 93 -4.31 24.63 35.72
N VAL A 94 -3.02 24.90 35.98
CA VAL A 94 -1.93 24.05 35.43
C VAL A 94 -2.03 22.62 35.97
N ALA A 95 -2.21 22.44 37.27
CA ALA A 95 -2.31 21.13 37.91
C ALA A 95 -3.52 20.32 37.37
N ILE A 96 -4.69 20.96 37.23
CA ILE A 96 -5.89 20.33 36.68
C ILE A 96 -5.66 19.97 35.20
N GLY A 97 -5.13 20.90 34.40
CA GLY A 97 -4.83 20.65 32.98
C GLY A 97 -3.85 19.50 32.80
N SER A 98 -2.77 19.47 33.59
CA SER A 98 -1.80 18.37 33.57
C SER A 98 -2.41 17.04 33.99
N ALA A 99 -3.23 17.03 35.03
CA ALA A 99 -3.91 15.81 35.50
C ALA A 99 -4.88 15.27 34.45
N VAL A 100 -5.71 16.12 33.83
CA VAL A 100 -6.61 15.75 32.74
C VAL A 100 -5.83 15.19 31.55
N SER A 101 -4.76 15.87 31.14
CA SER A 101 -3.91 15.39 30.03
C SER A 101 -3.27 14.04 30.35
N ALA A 102 -2.77 13.85 31.57
CA ALA A 102 -2.18 12.58 32.00
C ALA A 102 -3.19 11.43 31.96
N VAL A 103 -4.43 11.64 32.43
CA VAL A 103 -5.51 10.63 32.39
C VAL A 103 -5.88 10.28 30.96
N LEU A 104 -6.03 11.27 30.06
CA LEU A 104 -6.36 11.04 28.66
C LEU A 104 -5.25 10.27 27.93
N LEU A 105 -3.99 10.65 28.14
CA LEU A 105 -2.84 9.97 27.53
C LEU A 105 -2.67 8.55 28.06
N PHE A 106 -2.88 8.33 29.38
CA PHE A 106 -2.84 7.00 29.96
C PHE A 106 -3.97 6.11 29.41
N GLY A 107 -5.17 6.64 29.29
CA GLY A 107 -6.30 5.93 28.64
C GLY A 107 -6.00 5.57 27.18
N ALA A 108 -5.45 6.49 26.42
CA ALA A 108 -5.01 6.25 25.03
C ALA A 108 -3.92 5.18 24.97
N LEU A 109 -2.92 5.22 25.88
CA LEU A 109 -1.87 4.20 25.97
C LEU A 109 -2.45 2.81 26.24
N VAL A 110 -3.33 2.69 27.25
CA VAL A 110 -3.97 1.39 27.57
C VAL A 110 -4.76 0.87 26.39
N TYR A 111 -5.50 1.74 25.69
CA TYR A 111 -6.25 1.33 24.51
C TYR A 111 -5.32 0.90 23.35
N MET A 112 -4.25 1.64 23.10
CA MET A 112 -3.24 1.29 22.12
C MET A 112 -2.61 -0.09 22.40
N LEU A 113 -2.26 -0.38 23.66
CA LEU A 113 -1.70 -1.68 24.04
C LEU A 113 -2.71 -2.84 23.83
N ARG A 114 -3.99 -2.60 24.06
CA ARG A 114 -5.05 -3.57 23.75
C ARG A 114 -5.16 -3.83 22.24
N VAL A 115 -5.12 -2.78 21.42
CA VAL A 115 -5.13 -2.89 19.95
C VAL A 115 -3.90 -3.67 19.48
N LEU A 116 -2.70 -3.35 20.01
CA LEU A 116 -1.48 -4.07 19.69
C LEU A 116 -1.61 -5.58 20.01
N GLY A 117 -2.15 -5.94 21.17
CA GLY A 117 -2.42 -7.32 21.52
C GLY A 117 -3.43 -8.00 20.58
N ALA A 118 -4.47 -7.28 20.16
CA ALA A 118 -5.50 -7.82 19.27
C ALA A 118 -4.99 -8.10 17.83
N VAL A 119 -3.99 -7.35 17.35
CA VAL A 119 -3.43 -7.53 15.99
C VAL A 119 -2.19 -8.42 15.97
N ALA A 120 -1.58 -8.71 17.13
CA ALA A 120 -0.34 -9.48 17.22
C ALA A 120 -0.50 -10.93 16.73
N TYR A 121 -1.66 -11.53 16.95
CA TYR A 121 -1.92 -12.93 16.62
C TYR A 121 -3.23 -13.09 15.87
N PRO A 122 -3.29 -14.00 14.88
CA PRO A 122 -4.54 -14.31 14.20
C PRO A 122 -5.51 -15.03 15.17
N PRO A 123 -6.85 -14.88 14.96
CA PRO A 123 -7.86 -15.50 15.82
C PRO A 123 -7.89 -17.03 15.70
N ARG A 124 -7.33 -17.58 14.63
CA ARG A 124 -7.18 -19.00 14.34
C ARG A 124 -5.79 -19.25 13.76
N PRO A 125 -5.23 -20.47 13.85
CA PRO A 125 -4.00 -20.81 13.13
C PRO A 125 -4.12 -20.46 11.63
N PRO A 126 -3.10 -19.86 11.02
CA PRO A 126 -3.11 -19.55 9.59
C PRO A 126 -3.29 -20.82 8.75
N ALA A 127 -4.17 -20.77 7.77
CA ALA A 127 -4.40 -21.87 6.85
C ALA A 127 -3.25 -22.05 5.84
N LEU A 128 -2.50 -20.98 5.58
CA LEU A 128 -1.45 -20.91 4.59
C LEU A 128 -0.36 -19.93 5.06
N THR A 129 0.91 -20.27 4.76
CA THR A 129 2.04 -19.35 4.91
C THR A 129 2.57 -18.99 3.52
N ILE A 130 2.60 -17.70 3.20
CA ILE A 130 3.14 -17.16 1.95
C ILE A 130 4.43 -16.42 2.27
N THR A 131 5.51 -16.72 1.57
CA THR A 131 6.76 -15.96 1.69
C THR A 131 6.79 -14.85 0.66
N VAL A 132 6.99 -13.61 1.11
CA VAL A 132 7.12 -12.43 0.27
C VAL A 132 8.54 -11.90 0.41
N ILE A 133 9.24 -11.77 -0.71
CA ILE A 133 10.62 -11.29 -0.75
C ILE A 133 10.61 -9.95 -1.50
N ALA A 134 11.02 -8.89 -0.79
CA ALA A 134 11.17 -7.57 -1.39
C ALA A 134 12.47 -7.47 -2.18
N HIS A 135 12.40 -6.87 -3.35
CA HIS A 135 13.52 -6.50 -4.21
C HIS A 135 13.37 -5.02 -4.62
N ASP A 136 14.39 -4.37 -5.07
CA ASP A 136 14.38 -3.05 -5.70
C ASP A 136 13.81 -3.14 -7.13
N TRP A 137 12.57 -2.77 -7.41
CA TRP A 137 11.43 -2.31 -6.62
C TRP A 137 10.21 -3.14 -7.03
N TRP A 138 10.17 -4.40 -6.58
CA TRP A 138 9.10 -5.36 -6.85
C TRP A 138 9.03 -6.41 -5.74
N TRP A 139 7.99 -7.24 -5.73
CA TRP A 139 7.73 -8.26 -4.71
C TRP A 139 7.69 -9.64 -5.34
N ALA A 140 8.62 -10.52 -4.98
CA ALA A 140 8.51 -11.94 -5.26
C ALA A 140 7.58 -12.60 -4.24
N VAL A 141 6.67 -13.44 -4.70
CA VAL A 141 5.66 -14.10 -3.86
C VAL A 141 5.80 -15.60 -4.04
N ARG A 142 6.00 -16.32 -2.94
CA ARG A 142 6.20 -17.77 -2.94
C ARG A 142 5.12 -18.46 -2.13
N TYR A 143 4.38 -19.35 -2.77
CA TYR A 143 3.44 -20.26 -2.12
C TYR A 143 4.12 -21.58 -1.81
N PRO A 144 3.72 -22.27 -0.71
CA PRO A 144 4.30 -23.54 -0.34
C PRO A 144 3.95 -24.63 -1.36
N GLY A 145 4.83 -25.59 -1.48
CA GLY A 145 4.72 -26.77 -2.38
C GLY A 145 6.08 -27.21 -2.88
N GLU A 146 6.13 -28.38 -3.52
CA GLU A 146 7.36 -28.88 -4.15
C GLU A 146 7.05 -29.25 -5.61
N PRO A 147 7.54 -28.45 -6.56
CA PRO A 147 8.28 -27.19 -6.37
C PRO A 147 7.40 -26.06 -5.84
N ALA A 148 8.02 -25.08 -5.15
CA ALA A 148 7.32 -23.89 -4.69
C ALA A 148 6.80 -23.09 -5.88
N LEU A 149 5.54 -22.64 -5.81
CA LEU A 149 4.99 -21.73 -6.79
C LEU A 149 5.51 -20.31 -6.54
N VAL A 150 6.09 -19.70 -7.57
CA VAL A 150 6.59 -18.33 -7.54
C VAL A 150 5.78 -17.45 -8.49
N THR A 151 5.36 -16.28 -8.00
CA THR A 151 4.74 -15.21 -8.79
C THR A 151 5.27 -13.85 -8.31
N ALA A 152 4.75 -12.75 -8.84
CA ALA A 152 5.24 -11.43 -8.47
C ALA A 152 4.12 -10.38 -8.44
N ASN A 153 4.21 -9.48 -7.44
CA ASN A 153 3.39 -8.28 -7.27
C ASN A 153 1.87 -8.54 -7.11
N GLU A 154 1.44 -9.79 -7.08
CA GLU A 154 0.08 -10.21 -6.76
C GLU A 154 0.11 -11.35 -5.74
N ILE A 155 -0.74 -11.24 -4.72
CA ILE A 155 -0.89 -12.24 -3.67
C ILE A 155 -2.35 -12.65 -3.66
N HIS A 156 -2.64 -13.89 -4.05
CA HIS A 156 -4.00 -14.42 -3.99
C HIS A 156 -4.22 -15.13 -2.66
N ILE A 157 -5.38 -14.92 -2.05
CA ILE A 157 -5.75 -15.52 -0.77
C ILE A 157 -7.20 -15.97 -0.76
N PRO A 158 -7.56 -17.01 -0.01
CA PRO A 158 -8.96 -17.35 0.24
C PRO A 158 -9.59 -16.33 1.20
N VAL A 159 -10.83 -15.96 0.95
CA VAL A 159 -11.64 -15.12 1.83
C VAL A 159 -11.94 -15.85 3.13
N GLY A 160 -11.95 -15.09 4.25
CA GLY A 160 -12.33 -15.59 5.58
C GLY A 160 -11.26 -16.40 6.30
N GLU A 161 -10.10 -16.66 5.67
CA GLU A 161 -9.01 -17.43 6.25
C GLU A 161 -7.82 -16.55 6.65
N PRO A 162 -7.28 -16.69 7.88
CA PRO A 162 -6.04 -16.05 8.26
C PRO A 162 -4.86 -16.62 7.45
N ILE A 163 -4.06 -15.75 6.88
CA ILE A 163 -2.87 -16.09 6.10
C ILE A 163 -1.65 -15.53 6.81
N ALA A 164 -0.65 -16.37 7.05
CA ALA A 164 0.66 -15.92 7.52
C ALA A 164 1.49 -15.41 6.35
N ILE A 165 2.11 -14.26 6.53
CA ILE A 165 3.06 -13.66 5.58
C ILE A 165 4.45 -13.67 6.23
N GLU A 166 5.38 -14.38 5.64
CA GLU A 166 6.80 -14.30 5.97
C GLU A 166 7.45 -13.27 5.04
N LEU A 167 8.09 -12.28 5.65
CA LEU A 167 8.69 -11.14 4.95
C LEU A 167 10.22 -11.24 4.98
N LYS A 168 10.83 -11.16 3.82
CA LYS A 168 12.27 -11.10 3.63
C LYS A 168 12.62 -9.97 2.67
N SER A 169 13.86 -9.53 2.69
CA SER A 169 14.41 -8.61 1.69
C SER A 169 15.67 -9.20 1.07
N ALA A 170 15.82 -9.00 -0.24
CA ALA A 170 17.01 -9.39 -1.00
C ALA A 170 18.07 -8.27 -1.05
N ASP A 171 17.71 -7.04 -0.71
CA ASP A 171 18.57 -5.86 -0.91
C ASP A 171 18.51 -4.89 0.27
N VAL A 172 17.61 -3.91 0.27
CA VAL A 172 17.46 -2.89 1.33
C VAL A 172 16.25 -3.16 2.22
N ILE A 173 16.01 -2.31 3.21
CA ILE A 173 14.79 -2.41 4.03
C ILE A 173 13.61 -1.88 3.23
N HIS A 174 12.55 -2.69 3.17
CA HIS A 174 11.22 -2.34 2.67
C HIS A 174 10.20 -2.51 3.77
N ALA A 175 8.93 -2.14 3.55
CA ALA A 175 7.84 -2.53 4.43
C ALA A 175 6.60 -2.92 3.62
N PHE A 176 6.08 -4.07 3.95
CA PHE A 176 4.86 -4.62 3.39
C PHE A 176 3.65 -4.04 4.12
N TRP A 177 2.74 -3.43 3.38
CA TRP A 177 1.56 -2.80 3.95
C TRP A 177 0.35 -2.93 3.03
N VAL A 178 -0.70 -3.53 3.54
CA VAL A 178 -2.02 -3.60 2.91
C VAL A 178 -3.00 -2.93 3.87
N PRO A 179 -3.22 -1.61 3.77
CA PRO A 179 -3.93 -0.82 4.78
C PRO A 179 -5.29 -1.35 5.19
N GLN A 180 -6.04 -1.91 4.22
CA GLN A 180 -7.38 -2.44 4.46
C GLN A 180 -7.36 -3.79 5.20
N LEU A 181 -6.26 -4.55 5.16
CA LEU A 181 -6.20 -5.91 5.68
C LEU A 181 -5.36 -6.04 6.94
N ALA A 182 -4.26 -5.28 7.06
CA ALA A 182 -3.34 -5.38 8.20
C ALA A 182 -2.50 -4.11 8.39
N GLY A 183 -1.81 -4.02 9.52
CA GLY A 183 -0.73 -3.06 9.76
C GLY A 183 0.48 -3.29 8.83
N LYS A 184 1.48 -2.42 8.91
CA LYS A 184 2.74 -2.58 8.17
C LYS A 184 3.75 -3.42 8.95
N THR A 185 4.56 -4.18 8.20
CA THR A 185 5.70 -4.94 8.76
C THR A 185 6.90 -4.81 7.84
N GLU A 186 8.06 -4.58 8.40
CA GLU A 186 9.30 -4.39 7.66
C GLU A 186 9.82 -5.72 7.09
N ALA A 187 10.33 -5.67 5.85
CA ALA A 187 11.14 -6.69 5.22
C ALA A 187 12.61 -6.25 5.33
N ILE A 188 13.39 -6.96 6.15
CA ILE A 188 14.76 -6.57 6.52
C ILE A 188 15.73 -7.59 5.97
N PRO A 189 16.84 -7.18 5.31
CA PRO A 189 17.88 -8.08 4.84
C PRO A 189 18.43 -8.95 5.98
N GLY A 190 18.56 -10.25 5.73
CA GLY A 190 19.09 -11.21 6.70
C GLY A 190 18.11 -11.60 7.83
N GLN A 191 16.89 -11.08 7.84
CA GLN A 191 15.86 -11.40 8.83
C GLN A 191 14.61 -11.96 8.16
N THR A 192 13.81 -12.71 8.92
CA THR A 192 12.46 -13.14 8.52
C THR A 192 11.47 -12.56 9.52
N ASN A 193 10.75 -11.53 9.11
CA ASN A 193 9.65 -10.95 9.86
C ASN A 193 8.34 -11.64 9.50
N ARG A 194 7.36 -11.56 10.38
CA ARG A 194 6.06 -12.21 10.20
C ARG A 194 4.92 -11.28 10.51
N GLN A 195 3.88 -11.37 9.71
CA GLN A 195 2.58 -10.80 10.02
C GLN A 195 1.49 -11.74 9.51
N TRP A 196 0.26 -11.45 9.86
CA TRP A 196 -0.89 -12.12 9.30
C TRP A 196 -1.87 -11.12 8.69
N LEU A 197 -2.65 -11.57 7.76
CA LEU A 197 -3.75 -10.81 7.18
C LEU A 197 -4.92 -11.76 6.85
N GLN A 198 -6.11 -11.17 6.75
CA GLN A 198 -7.33 -11.85 6.31
C GLN A 198 -8.19 -10.82 5.62
N ALA A 199 -8.84 -11.21 4.53
CA ALA A 199 -9.91 -10.45 3.90
C ALA A 199 -11.25 -11.04 4.28
N ASP A 200 -12.19 -10.22 4.73
CA ASP A 200 -13.55 -10.66 5.11
C ASP A 200 -14.44 -10.83 3.86
N GLU A 201 -14.12 -10.15 2.76
CA GLU A 201 -14.90 -10.15 1.52
C GLU A 201 -13.99 -10.37 0.29
N PRO A 202 -14.53 -10.95 -0.81
CA PRO A 202 -13.80 -11.01 -2.08
C PRO A 202 -13.52 -9.61 -2.60
N GLY A 203 -12.31 -9.41 -3.16
CA GLY A 203 -11.93 -8.12 -3.70
C GLY A 203 -10.45 -8.01 -4.00
N VAL A 204 -10.05 -6.84 -4.47
CA VAL A 204 -8.65 -6.49 -4.72
C VAL A 204 -8.24 -5.40 -3.73
N TYR A 205 -7.26 -5.70 -2.94
CA TYR A 205 -6.76 -4.83 -1.87
C TYR A 205 -5.36 -4.35 -2.21
N ARG A 206 -5.22 -3.05 -2.39
CA ARG A 206 -3.95 -2.43 -2.77
C ARG A 206 -2.96 -2.50 -1.62
N GLY A 207 -1.75 -3.00 -1.92
CA GLY A 207 -0.59 -2.94 -1.06
C GLY A 207 0.48 -1.99 -1.61
N GLN A 208 1.31 -1.46 -0.72
CA GLN A 208 2.35 -0.49 -1.05
C GLN A 208 3.57 -0.71 -0.16
N CYS A 209 4.77 -0.51 -0.72
CA CYS A 209 5.96 -0.34 0.11
C CYS A 209 5.81 0.91 0.97
N SER A 210 5.99 0.79 2.28
CA SER A 210 5.81 1.89 3.24
C SER A 210 7.08 2.23 4.03
N GLN A 211 8.24 1.73 3.60
CA GLN A 211 9.57 2.12 4.07
C GLN A 211 10.38 2.62 2.88
N TYR A 212 10.94 3.83 2.98
CA TYR A 212 11.72 4.41 1.89
C TYR A 212 12.87 3.47 1.49
N CYS A 213 12.88 3.08 0.22
CA CYS A 213 13.79 2.09 -0.33
C CYS A 213 14.48 2.57 -1.63
N GLY A 214 14.54 3.87 -1.87
CA GLY A 214 15.24 4.43 -3.02
C GLY A 214 14.33 5.06 -4.08
N ALA A 215 14.84 5.20 -5.31
CA ALA A 215 14.27 6.03 -6.35
C ALA A 215 12.83 5.65 -6.76
N GLN A 216 12.47 4.37 -6.70
CA GLN A 216 11.16 3.88 -7.12
C GLN A 216 10.28 3.42 -5.95
N HIS A 217 10.57 3.94 -4.76
CA HIS A 217 9.76 3.65 -3.57
C HIS A 217 8.25 3.87 -3.79
N ALA A 218 7.86 4.97 -4.42
CA ALA A 218 6.45 5.28 -4.71
C ALA A 218 5.83 4.37 -5.78
N HIS A 219 6.65 3.70 -6.58
CA HIS A 219 6.24 2.78 -7.64
C HIS A 219 6.50 1.30 -7.30
N MET A 220 6.48 0.97 -6.02
CA MET A 220 6.64 -0.39 -5.51
C MET A 220 5.38 -0.83 -4.79
N ALA A 221 4.37 -1.11 -5.58
CA ALA A 221 3.08 -1.56 -5.11
C ALA A 221 2.83 -3.03 -5.47
N PHE A 222 1.73 -3.58 -4.94
CA PHE A 222 1.23 -4.92 -5.22
C PHE A 222 -0.26 -4.98 -4.93
N ASP A 223 -0.91 -6.03 -5.36
CA ASP A 223 -2.32 -6.30 -5.05
C ASP A 223 -2.46 -7.59 -4.22
N VAL A 224 -3.37 -7.58 -3.24
CA VAL A 224 -3.87 -8.79 -2.61
C VAL A 224 -5.25 -9.06 -3.19
N VAL A 225 -5.38 -10.20 -3.87
CA VAL A 225 -6.62 -10.65 -4.52
C VAL A 225 -7.28 -11.69 -3.62
N ALA A 226 -8.33 -11.30 -2.92
CA ALA A 226 -9.11 -12.20 -2.08
C ALA A 226 -10.24 -12.85 -2.90
N GLN A 227 -10.30 -14.17 -2.88
CA GLN A 227 -11.23 -14.95 -3.69
C GLN A 227 -12.01 -15.95 -2.82
N PRO A 228 -13.22 -16.37 -3.24
CA PRO A 228 -13.87 -17.54 -2.65
C PRO A 228 -12.91 -18.73 -2.61
N PRO A 229 -12.95 -19.58 -1.56
CA PRO A 229 -11.97 -20.67 -1.38
C PRO A 229 -11.85 -21.61 -2.59
N ASP A 230 -12.95 -21.89 -3.30
CA ASP A 230 -12.91 -22.72 -4.50
C ASP A 230 -12.19 -22.03 -5.66
N ALA A 231 -12.45 -20.74 -5.87
CA ALA A 231 -11.78 -19.94 -6.89
C ALA A 231 -10.28 -19.78 -6.60
N PHE A 232 -9.92 -19.62 -5.33
CA PHE A 232 -8.52 -19.58 -4.90
C PHE A 232 -7.82 -20.93 -5.21
N ARG A 233 -8.45 -22.07 -4.91
CA ARG A 233 -7.88 -23.39 -5.23
C ARG A 233 -7.69 -23.55 -6.73
N ALA A 234 -8.71 -23.23 -7.53
CA ALA A 234 -8.61 -23.29 -8.99
C ALA A 234 -7.50 -22.41 -9.54
N TRP A 235 -7.36 -21.18 -9.00
CA TRP A 235 -6.26 -20.29 -9.35
C TRP A 235 -4.89 -20.89 -8.99
N LEU A 236 -4.75 -21.45 -7.79
CA LEU A 236 -3.50 -22.05 -7.33
C LEU A 236 -3.09 -23.25 -8.20
N ASP A 237 -4.05 -24.07 -8.59
CA ASP A 237 -3.82 -25.22 -9.46
C ASP A 237 -3.45 -24.80 -10.90
N ALA A 238 -4.09 -23.74 -11.43
CA ALA A 238 -3.71 -23.15 -12.71
C ALA A 238 -2.29 -22.58 -12.69
N GLN A 239 -1.95 -21.83 -11.61
CA GLN A 239 -0.63 -21.24 -11.46
C GLN A 239 0.50 -22.28 -11.29
N ARG A 240 0.21 -23.50 -10.89
CA ARG A 240 1.19 -24.59 -10.81
C ARG A 240 1.54 -25.18 -12.17
N GLN A 241 0.70 -24.99 -13.17
CA GLN A 241 0.97 -25.50 -14.50
C GLN A 241 2.17 -24.78 -15.15
N PRO A 242 2.99 -25.47 -15.93
CA PRO A 242 3.99 -24.82 -16.77
C PRO A 242 3.31 -24.01 -17.88
N ALA A 243 4.05 -23.07 -18.47
CA ALA A 243 3.59 -22.35 -19.64
C ALA A 243 3.28 -23.31 -20.80
N ALA A 244 2.16 -23.09 -21.47
CA ALA A 244 1.83 -23.83 -22.68
C ALA A 244 2.83 -23.53 -23.80
N ALA A 245 3.05 -24.49 -24.68
CA ALA A 245 3.86 -24.27 -25.87
C ALA A 245 3.26 -23.12 -26.73
N PRO A 246 4.05 -22.14 -27.16
CA PRO A 246 3.54 -21.04 -27.97
C PRO A 246 3.00 -21.54 -29.31
N PRO A 247 1.86 -21.01 -29.79
CA PRO A 247 1.35 -21.34 -31.11
C PRO A 247 2.36 -20.93 -32.20
N ALA A 248 2.32 -21.64 -33.35
CA ALA A 248 3.18 -21.34 -34.48
C ALA A 248 3.00 -19.90 -35.00
N GLY A 249 4.03 -19.36 -35.64
CA GLY A 249 4.00 -18.01 -36.18
C GLY A 249 4.63 -16.98 -35.24
N ALA A 250 3.95 -15.84 -35.00
CA ALA A 250 4.46 -14.71 -34.24
C ALA A 250 4.87 -15.08 -32.82
N ALA A 251 4.02 -15.81 -32.09
CA ALA A 251 4.30 -16.23 -30.73
C ALA A 251 5.53 -17.18 -30.65
N ALA A 252 5.68 -18.10 -31.58
CA ALA A 252 6.85 -18.98 -31.62
C ALA A 252 8.15 -18.20 -31.96
N HIS A 253 8.07 -17.14 -32.78
CA HIS A 253 9.21 -16.26 -32.98
C HIS A 253 9.48 -15.42 -31.74
N GLY A 254 8.44 -14.86 -31.11
CA GLY A 254 8.55 -14.12 -29.85
C GLY A 254 9.19 -14.93 -28.72
N ALA A 255 8.88 -16.25 -28.63
CA ALA A 255 9.53 -17.14 -27.68
C ALA A 255 11.06 -17.24 -27.90
N ARG A 256 11.52 -17.24 -29.15
CA ARG A 256 12.97 -17.20 -29.45
C ARG A 256 13.60 -15.85 -29.08
N VAL A 257 12.90 -14.75 -29.36
CA VAL A 257 13.35 -13.41 -28.90
C VAL A 257 13.44 -13.37 -27.37
N PHE A 258 12.43 -13.92 -26.68
CA PHE A 258 12.44 -14.02 -25.21
C PHE A 258 13.63 -14.84 -24.70
N ALA A 259 13.87 -16.00 -25.26
CA ALA A 259 15.00 -16.86 -24.87
C ALA A 259 16.35 -16.15 -25.05
N ALA A 260 16.50 -15.39 -26.12
CA ALA A 260 17.73 -14.67 -26.42
C ALA A 260 17.97 -13.40 -25.59
N ARG A 261 16.90 -12.72 -25.12
CA ARG A 261 17.00 -11.38 -24.53
C ARG A 261 16.51 -11.28 -23.09
N CYS A 262 15.61 -12.17 -22.66
CA CYS A 262 14.87 -12.03 -21.39
C CYS A 262 15.13 -13.20 -20.42
N ALA A 263 15.42 -14.40 -20.93
CA ALA A 263 15.55 -15.63 -20.16
C ALA A 263 16.71 -15.61 -19.12
N GLY A 264 17.72 -14.74 -19.34
CA GLY A 264 18.80 -14.57 -18.35
C GLY A 264 18.38 -13.91 -17.05
N CYS A 265 17.26 -13.19 -17.04
CA CYS A 265 16.72 -12.54 -15.86
C CYS A 265 15.34 -13.06 -15.43
N HIS A 266 14.56 -13.65 -16.33
CA HIS A 266 13.20 -14.07 -16.09
C HIS A 266 13.02 -15.57 -16.28
N THR A 267 12.27 -16.18 -15.37
CA THR A 267 11.80 -17.58 -15.48
C THR A 267 10.50 -17.65 -16.27
N VAL A 268 10.38 -18.66 -17.15
CA VAL A 268 9.11 -19.18 -17.70
C VAL A 268 9.14 -20.69 -17.53
N ARG A 269 8.40 -21.22 -16.57
CA ARG A 269 8.37 -22.65 -16.26
C ARG A 269 7.84 -23.46 -17.47
N GLY A 270 8.47 -24.62 -17.73
CA GLY A 270 8.20 -25.41 -18.91
C GLY A 270 9.06 -25.03 -20.13
N THR A 271 9.98 -24.08 -19.98
CA THR A 271 11.01 -23.69 -20.96
C THR A 271 12.39 -23.70 -20.29
N ASP A 272 13.44 -23.43 -21.09
CA ASP A 272 14.82 -23.30 -20.60
C ASP A 272 15.07 -21.95 -19.89
N ALA A 273 14.08 -21.06 -19.82
CA ALA A 273 14.22 -19.76 -19.18
C ALA A 273 14.10 -19.91 -17.64
N ALA A 274 15.22 -19.77 -16.95
CA ALA A 274 15.34 -19.99 -15.49
C ALA A 274 16.01 -18.83 -14.74
N GLY A 275 16.02 -17.62 -15.31
CA GLY A 275 16.57 -16.42 -14.66
C GLY A 275 15.73 -15.99 -13.45
N ASP A 276 16.39 -15.52 -12.37
CA ASP A 276 15.77 -15.16 -11.09
C ASP A 276 16.04 -13.69 -10.67
N ALA A 277 16.75 -12.93 -11.48
CA ALA A 277 17.00 -11.50 -11.26
C ALA A 277 15.75 -10.62 -11.46
N GLY A 278 14.75 -11.15 -12.15
CA GLY A 278 13.45 -10.52 -12.38
C GLY A 278 12.29 -11.45 -12.03
N PRO A 279 11.03 -10.96 -12.09
CA PRO A 279 9.84 -11.77 -11.85
C PRO A 279 9.76 -13.03 -12.73
N ASP A 280 9.26 -14.14 -12.14
CA ASP A 280 8.75 -15.28 -12.94
C ASP A 280 7.59 -14.80 -13.81
N LEU A 281 7.66 -15.05 -15.10
CA LEU A 281 6.69 -14.59 -16.10
C LEU A 281 5.77 -15.71 -16.64
N THR A 282 5.81 -16.88 -16.04
CA THR A 282 5.04 -18.06 -16.51
C THR A 282 3.56 -17.76 -16.74
N HIS A 283 2.97 -16.94 -15.89
CA HIS A 283 1.56 -16.53 -15.96
C HIS A 283 1.40 -15.00 -16.04
N LEU A 284 2.28 -14.32 -16.80
CA LEU A 284 2.27 -12.88 -16.92
C LEU A 284 0.94 -12.33 -17.44
N ALA A 285 0.33 -12.99 -18.42
CA ALA A 285 -0.91 -12.51 -19.05
C ALA A 285 -2.12 -12.54 -18.11
N SER A 286 -2.07 -13.34 -17.05
CA SER A 286 -3.13 -13.38 -16.03
C SER A 286 -2.99 -12.31 -14.95
N ARG A 287 -1.88 -11.56 -14.89
CA ARG A 287 -1.66 -10.51 -13.90
C ARG A 287 -2.45 -9.25 -14.25
N ARG A 288 -2.85 -8.53 -13.21
CA ARG A 288 -3.59 -7.25 -13.31
C ARG A 288 -2.70 -6.10 -13.75
N SER A 289 -1.45 -6.10 -13.31
CA SER A 289 -0.55 -4.97 -13.49
C SER A 289 0.87 -5.39 -13.85
N LEU A 290 1.60 -4.43 -14.44
CA LEU A 290 3.02 -4.50 -14.77
C LEU A 290 3.84 -3.57 -13.88
N ALA A 291 5.16 -3.79 -13.82
CA ALA A 291 6.13 -2.92 -13.16
C ALA A 291 5.77 -2.62 -11.68
N ALA A 292 5.28 -3.61 -10.92
CA ALA A 292 4.85 -3.49 -9.54
C ALA A 292 3.73 -2.45 -9.35
N GLY A 293 2.64 -2.61 -10.10
CA GLY A 293 1.45 -1.78 -10.01
C GLY A 293 1.59 -0.37 -10.62
N THR A 294 2.59 -0.16 -11.46
CA THR A 294 2.83 1.13 -12.14
C THR A 294 1.98 1.27 -13.41
N LEU A 295 1.73 0.17 -14.11
CA LEU A 295 0.97 0.14 -15.35
C LEU A 295 -0.07 -0.97 -15.30
N ASP A 296 -1.23 -0.77 -15.91
CA ASP A 296 -2.18 -1.85 -16.18
C ASP A 296 -1.58 -2.85 -17.17
N ASN A 297 -1.89 -4.14 -17.00
CA ASN A 297 -1.40 -5.19 -17.89
C ASN A 297 -2.22 -5.19 -19.20
N THR A 298 -1.82 -4.37 -20.13
CA THR A 298 -2.37 -4.30 -21.49
C THR A 298 -1.26 -4.54 -22.51
N PRO A 299 -1.59 -5.02 -23.73
CA PRO A 299 -0.58 -5.24 -24.78
C PRO A 299 0.27 -3.97 -25.07
N ASP A 300 -0.33 -2.79 -25.07
CA ASP A 300 0.36 -1.54 -25.33
C ASP A 300 1.29 -1.15 -24.17
N ASN A 301 0.82 -1.29 -22.92
CA ASN A 301 1.66 -1.03 -21.77
C ASN A 301 2.79 -2.05 -21.64
N LEU A 302 2.57 -3.31 -22.02
CA LEU A 302 3.62 -4.33 -22.05
C LEU A 302 4.72 -3.95 -23.05
N ARG A 303 4.37 -3.55 -24.29
CA ARG A 303 5.33 -3.05 -25.27
C ARG A 303 6.09 -1.82 -24.76
N ARG A 304 5.36 -0.84 -24.19
CA ARG A 304 5.96 0.36 -23.59
C ARG A 304 6.92 0.02 -22.47
N TRP A 305 6.54 -0.89 -21.59
CA TRP A 305 7.39 -1.33 -20.47
C TRP A 305 8.70 -1.95 -20.97
N ILE A 306 8.64 -2.84 -21.94
CA ILE A 306 9.83 -3.48 -22.52
C ILE A 306 10.74 -2.46 -23.21
N ALA A 307 10.17 -1.57 -24.03
CA ALA A 307 10.93 -0.59 -24.79
C ALA A 307 11.49 0.55 -23.91
N HIS A 308 10.79 0.94 -22.86
CA HIS A 308 11.04 2.18 -22.12
C HIS A 308 11.09 1.99 -20.60
N ALA A 309 11.53 0.83 -20.11
CA ALA A 309 11.55 0.53 -18.67
C ALA A 309 12.26 1.62 -17.85
N GLN A 310 13.40 2.11 -18.33
CA GLN A 310 14.19 3.16 -17.66
C GLN A 310 13.58 4.57 -17.74
N GLN A 311 12.63 4.81 -18.64
CA GLN A 311 11.87 6.07 -18.67
C GLN A 311 10.64 6.01 -17.76
N ILE A 312 10.01 4.84 -17.65
CA ILE A 312 8.80 4.60 -16.84
C ILE A 312 9.19 4.45 -15.37
N LYS A 313 10.25 3.70 -15.10
CA LYS A 313 10.72 3.35 -13.76
C LYS A 313 12.26 3.43 -13.70
N PRO A 314 12.82 4.65 -13.66
CA PRO A 314 14.26 4.88 -13.68
C PRO A 314 15.00 4.10 -12.58
N GLN A 315 16.20 3.64 -12.88
CA GLN A 315 17.08 2.86 -11.99
C GLN A 315 16.60 1.43 -11.68
N THR A 316 15.48 0.97 -12.24
CA THR A 316 15.12 -0.45 -12.14
C THR A 316 16.19 -1.32 -12.82
N LEU A 317 16.36 -2.57 -12.34
CA LEU A 317 17.32 -3.51 -12.93
C LEU A 317 16.97 -3.90 -14.38
N MET A 318 15.70 -3.86 -14.75
CA MET A 318 15.26 -4.15 -16.10
C MET A 318 15.72 -3.04 -17.06
N PRO A 319 16.57 -3.32 -18.08
CA PRO A 319 16.97 -2.33 -19.07
C PRO A 319 15.83 -2.02 -20.04
N SER A 320 15.94 -0.90 -20.72
CA SER A 320 15.10 -0.62 -21.90
C SER A 320 15.65 -1.36 -23.13
N PHE A 321 14.76 -2.03 -23.89
CA PHE A 321 15.15 -2.82 -25.04
C PHE A 321 14.73 -2.13 -26.36
N ALA A 322 15.69 -1.72 -27.15
CA ALA A 322 15.47 -1.28 -28.53
C ALA A 322 15.36 -2.50 -29.44
N LEU A 323 14.18 -3.09 -29.54
CA LEU A 323 13.88 -4.22 -30.41
C LEU A 323 13.46 -3.71 -31.83
N ALA A 324 13.74 -4.50 -32.87
CA ALA A 324 13.13 -4.25 -34.16
C ALA A 324 11.58 -4.36 -34.03
N PRO A 325 10.81 -3.58 -34.80
CA PRO A 325 9.33 -3.57 -34.65
C PRO A 325 8.70 -4.96 -34.68
N ARG A 326 9.13 -5.81 -35.59
CA ARG A 326 8.65 -7.19 -35.70
C ARG A 326 8.97 -8.01 -34.44
N ASP A 327 10.19 -7.91 -33.90
CA ASP A 327 10.59 -8.65 -32.70
C ASP A 327 9.81 -8.18 -31.47
N ALA A 328 9.53 -6.88 -31.39
CA ALA A 328 8.72 -6.30 -30.30
C ALA A 328 7.26 -6.80 -30.36
N ASP A 329 6.66 -6.85 -31.57
CA ASP A 329 5.30 -7.35 -31.73
C ASP A 329 5.20 -8.85 -31.48
N ASP A 330 6.15 -9.62 -32.02
CA ASP A 330 6.19 -11.08 -31.83
C ASP A 330 6.47 -11.46 -30.38
N LEU A 331 7.36 -10.73 -29.68
CA LEU A 331 7.60 -10.89 -28.25
C LEU A 331 6.33 -10.59 -27.44
N ALA A 332 5.62 -9.50 -27.75
CA ALA A 332 4.36 -9.19 -27.08
C ALA A 332 3.30 -10.27 -27.34
N ALA A 333 3.24 -10.81 -28.56
CA ALA A 333 2.35 -11.94 -28.90
C ALA A 333 2.69 -13.20 -28.09
N TYR A 334 3.96 -13.51 -27.89
CA TYR A 334 4.39 -14.62 -27.02
C TYR A 334 3.98 -14.38 -25.56
N LEU A 335 4.32 -13.21 -24.99
CA LEU A 335 4.04 -12.90 -23.60
C LEU A 335 2.53 -12.89 -23.30
N ALA A 336 1.70 -12.56 -24.28
CA ALA A 336 0.25 -12.64 -24.19
C ALA A 336 -0.29 -14.09 -24.13
N THR A 337 0.52 -15.11 -24.46
CA THR A 337 0.13 -16.52 -24.33
C THR A 337 0.41 -17.09 -22.95
N LEU A 338 1.10 -16.39 -22.08
CA LEU A 338 1.54 -16.83 -20.74
C LEU A 338 0.41 -16.63 -19.70
N HIS A 339 -0.63 -17.46 -19.77
CA HIS A 339 -1.80 -17.44 -18.87
C HIS A 339 -1.68 -18.43 -17.72
#